data_e7773199b2784f161085f12e130f05b7
#
_entry.id   e7773199b2784f161085f12e130f05b7
#
_cell.length_a   1.000
_cell.length_b   1.000
_cell.length_c   1.000
_cell.angle_alpha   90.00
_cell.angle_beta   90.00
_cell.angle_gamma   90.00
#
_symmetry.space_group_name_H-M   'P 1'
#
loop_
_entity.id
_entity.type
_entity.pdbx_description
1 polymer ?
#
loop_
_entity_poly.entity_id
_entity_poly.type
_entity_poly.pdbx_seq_one_letter_code
_entity_poly.pdbx_strand_id
1 'polypeptide(L)'
;MCKINKGDFKMSDFTNFAVYHIYPLGFCGCPKTNDYSENTENRLKKIEDAIPHIKEMGFNAIYFGPVFQSVAHGYDTVDYTKIDSRLGTNADFAALCKKLHENGIKVILDGVFNHVGRDFTKFVEVRNGNNSYRDWFHINDGNSC
;
A
#
# COMPACT_ATOMS: atom_id res chain seq x y z
N MET A 1 0.67 9.80 12.33
CA MET A 1 -0.73 9.84 11.85
C MET A 1 -0.91 11.09 11.00
N CYS A 2 -0.93 10.96 9.68
CA CYS A 2 -1.14 12.11 8.79
C CYS A 2 -2.60 12.57 8.98
N LYS A 3 -2.79 13.81 9.46
CA LYS A 3 -4.15 14.39 9.56
C LYS A 3 -4.62 14.65 8.14
N ILE A 4 -5.58 13.87 7.68
CA ILE A 4 -6.37 14.22 6.49
C ILE A 4 -7.17 15.47 6.86
N ASN A 5 -6.71 16.64 6.39
CA ASN A 5 -7.54 17.81 6.41
C ASN A 5 -8.77 17.52 5.54
N LYS A 6 -9.96 17.54 6.14
CA LYS A 6 -11.25 17.54 5.44
C LYS A 6 -11.46 18.91 4.77
N GLY A 7 -10.50 19.33 3.96
CA GLY A 7 -10.68 20.46 3.04
C GLY A 7 -11.46 19.96 1.84
N ASP A 8 -12.47 20.67 1.46
CA ASP A 8 -13.45 20.44 0.41
C ASP A 8 -12.86 19.77 -0.85
N PHE A 9 -12.82 18.44 -0.87
CA PHE A 9 -12.52 17.67 -2.07
C PHE A 9 -13.71 17.76 -3.01
N LYS A 10 -13.62 18.63 -4.04
CA LYS A 10 -14.61 18.69 -5.10
C LYS A 10 -14.29 17.62 -6.15
N MET A 11 -15.31 16.92 -6.65
CA MET A 11 -15.16 15.96 -7.76
C MET A 11 -14.44 16.56 -8.98
N SER A 12 -14.53 17.88 -9.17
CA SER A 12 -13.79 18.62 -10.22
C SER A 12 -12.26 18.55 -10.07
N ASP A 13 -11.74 18.21 -8.89
CA ASP A 13 -10.29 18.17 -8.64
C ASP A 13 -9.61 16.94 -9.29
N PHE A 14 -10.39 15.94 -9.72
CA PHE A 14 -9.89 14.73 -10.35
C PHE A 14 -9.85 14.79 -11.89
N THR A 15 -10.49 15.75 -12.51
CA THR A 15 -10.61 15.84 -13.97
C THR A 15 -9.30 16.20 -14.68
N ASN A 16 -8.31 16.67 -13.94
CA ASN A 16 -7.02 17.14 -14.48
C ASN A 16 -5.83 16.26 -14.05
N PHE A 17 -6.08 15.01 -13.62
CA PHE A 17 -4.99 14.12 -13.24
C PHE A 17 -4.46 13.35 -14.44
N ALA A 18 -3.15 13.54 -14.71
CA ALA A 18 -2.34 12.61 -15.46
C ALA A 18 -1.66 11.69 -14.44
N VAL A 19 -2.07 10.42 -14.41
CA VAL A 19 -1.68 9.47 -13.36
C VAL A 19 -0.59 8.53 -13.87
N TYR A 20 0.53 8.49 -13.16
CA TYR A 20 1.59 7.51 -13.38
C TYR A 20 1.36 6.31 -12.45
N HIS A 21 1.20 5.11 -13.00
CA HIS A 21 0.97 3.90 -12.20
C HIS A 21 2.29 3.17 -11.95
N ILE A 22 2.54 2.84 -10.69
CA ILE A 22 3.65 1.99 -10.27
C ILE A 22 3.11 0.79 -9.47
N TYR A 23 3.59 -0.41 -9.80
CA TYR A 23 3.52 -1.58 -8.93
C TYR A 23 4.80 -1.64 -8.08
N PRO A 24 4.77 -1.21 -6.79
CA PRO A 24 5.99 -0.89 -6.03
C PRO A 24 6.90 -2.09 -5.81
N LEU A 25 6.36 -3.26 -5.45
CA LEU A 25 7.15 -4.47 -5.20
C LEU A 25 7.96 -4.89 -6.44
N GLY A 26 7.34 -4.83 -7.62
CA GLY A 26 8.02 -5.13 -8.89
C GLY A 26 9.02 -4.05 -9.29
N PHE A 27 8.60 -2.79 -9.26
CA PHE A 27 9.44 -1.65 -9.64
C PHE A 27 10.70 -1.54 -8.78
N CYS A 28 10.56 -1.77 -7.47
CA CYS A 28 11.67 -1.72 -6.52
C CYS A 28 12.53 -3.00 -6.53
N GLY A 29 12.13 -4.05 -7.27
CA GLY A 29 12.88 -5.30 -7.33
C GLY A 29 12.86 -6.06 -6.01
N CYS A 30 11.71 -6.06 -5.33
CA CYS A 30 11.54 -6.76 -4.06
C CYS A 30 11.56 -8.29 -4.23
N PRO A 31 11.95 -9.05 -3.19
CA PRO A 31 11.76 -10.50 -3.16
C PRO A 31 10.30 -10.89 -3.39
N LYS A 32 10.07 -12.04 -4.05
CA LYS A 32 8.71 -12.52 -4.36
C LYS A 32 7.90 -12.86 -3.11
N THR A 33 8.59 -13.35 -2.07
CA THR A 33 7.97 -13.74 -0.80
C THR A 33 8.48 -12.84 0.31
N ASN A 34 7.61 -12.47 1.24
CA ASN A 34 7.95 -11.68 2.40
C ASN A 34 8.36 -12.62 3.56
N ASP A 35 9.53 -12.39 4.13
CA ASP A 35 10.02 -13.08 5.32
C ASP A 35 9.71 -12.31 6.62
N TYR A 36 9.03 -11.18 6.48
CA TYR A 36 8.68 -10.26 7.57
C TYR A 36 9.88 -9.75 8.37
N SER A 37 11.06 -9.74 7.77
CA SER A 37 12.29 -9.25 8.40
C SER A 37 12.13 -7.80 8.82
N GLU A 38 12.57 -7.48 10.04
CA GLU A 38 12.62 -6.11 10.54
C GLU A 38 13.82 -5.33 9.98
N ASN A 39 14.80 -6.01 9.40
CA ASN A 39 15.96 -5.38 8.79
C ASN A 39 15.62 -4.93 7.36
N THR A 40 14.92 -3.82 7.25
CA THR A 40 14.38 -3.33 5.99
C THR A 40 15.38 -2.44 5.27
N GLU A 41 15.65 -2.77 4.01
CA GLU A 41 16.31 -1.88 3.07
C GLU A 41 15.29 -0.88 2.52
N ASN A 42 15.61 0.41 2.52
CA ASN A 42 14.75 1.44 1.90
C ASN A 42 14.84 1.35 0.36
N ARG A 43 14.05 0.43 -0.23
CA ARG A 43 13.95 0.28 -1.70
C ARG A 43 13.06 1.34 -2.34
N LEU A 44 12.26 2.08 -1.55
CA LEU A 44 11.42 3.19 -2.04
C LEU A 44 12.26 4.32 -2.66
N LYS A 45 13.56 4.39 -2.35
CA LYS A 45 14.49 5.32 -3.03
C LYS A 45 14.47 5.21 -4.53
N LYS A 46 14.25 4.02 -5.10
CA LYS A 46 14.13 3.85 -6.56
C LYS A 46 12.96 4.65 -7.15
N ILE A 47 11.86 4.77 -6.39
CA ILE A 47 10.69 5.56 -6.80
C ILE A 47 11.02 7.06 -6.66
N GLU A 48 11.73 7.42 -5.59
CA GLU A 48 12.22 8.79 -5.39
C GLU A 48 13.10 9.25 -6.56
N ASP A 49 14.02 8.39 -7.00
CA ASP A 49 14.92 8.66 -8.14
C ASP A 49 14.15 8.81 -9.47
N ALA A 50 12.95 8.25 -9.58
CA ALA A 50 12.09 8.38 -10.75
C ALA A 50 11.27 9.69 -10.78
N ILE A 51 11.20 10.46 -9.69
CA ILE A 51 10.38 11.68 -9.61
C ILE A 51 10.70 12.69 -10.74
N PRO A 52 11.96 12.99 -11.09
CA PRO A 52 12.27 13.91 -12.18
C PRO A 52 11.67 13.45 -13.51
N HIS A 53 11.78 12.15 -13.83
CA HIS A 53 11.21 11.57 -15.04
C HIS A 53 9.68 11.67 -15.08
N ILE A 54 9.01 11.35 -13.97
CA ILE A 54 7.54 11.44 -13.83
C ILE A 54 7.07 12.89 -14.11
N LYS A 55 7.81 13.87 -13.59
CA LYS A 55 7.52 15.29 -13.82
C LYS A 55 7.75 15.71 -15.27
N GLU A 56 8.87 15.31 -15.85
CA GLU A 56 9.23 15.64 -17.25
C GLU A 56 8.16 15.13 -18.22
N MET A 57 7.57 13.97 -17.95
CA MET A 57 6.47 13.42 -18.73
C MET A 57 5.11 14.10 -18.47
N GLY A 58 5.03 15.07 -17.56
CA GLY A 58 3.82 15.85 -17.28
C GLY A 58 2.81 15.18 -16.36
N PHE A 59 3.18 14.10 -15.65
CA PHE A 59 2.32 13.48 -14.65
C PHE A 59 2.25 14.32 -13.37
N ASN A 60 1.06 14.48 -12.82
CA ASN A 60 0.78 15.24 -11.60
C ASN A 60 0.17 14.39 -10.48
N ALA A 61 0.00 13.11 -10.70
CA ALA A 61 -0.39 12.14 -9.70
C ALA A 61 0.34 10.81 -9.92
N ILE A 62 0.58 10.09 -8.84
CA ILE A 62 1.08 8.72 -8.85
C ILE A 62 0.05 7.80 -8.20
N TYR A 63 -0.26 6.68 -8.87
CA TYR A 63 -1.05 5.60 -8.30
C TYR A 63 -0.11 4.45 -7.94
N PHE A 64 -0.05 4.15 -6.66
CA PHE A 64 0.67 2.99 -6.17
C PHE A 64 -0.26 1.79 -6.12
N GLY A 65 0.11 0.69 -6.80
CA GLY A 65 -0.40 -0.62 -6.46
C GLY A 65 -0.12 -0.93 -4.98
N PRO A 66 -0.53 -2.08 -4.44
CA PRO A 66 -0.48 -2.35 -3.01
C PRO A 66 0.89 -2.09 -2.38
N VAL A 67 0.89 -1.31 -1.29
CA VAL A 67 2.10 -0.94 -0.53
C VAL A 67 2.12 -1.50 0.89
N PHE A 68 0.97 -2.02 1.36
CA PHE A 68 0.84 -2.51 2.72
C PHE A 68 1.46 -3.89 2.89
N GLN A 69 1.79 -4.26 4.14
CA GLN A 69 2.40 -5.53 4.47
C GLN A 69 1.61 -6.70 3.89
N SER A 70 2.28 -7.55 3.13
CA SER A 70 1.65 -8.64 2.39
C SER A 70 2.52 -9.90 2.39
N VAL A 71 1.95 -11.05 2.04
CA VAL A 71 2.68 -12.33 1.97
C VAL A 71 3.59 -12.37 0.75
N ALA A 72 3.05 -12.05 -0.43
CA ALA A 72 3.78 -12.20 -1.70
C ALA A 72 3.59 -11.00 -2.65
N HIS A 73 2.41 -10.87 -3.25
CA HIS A 73 2.19 -9.96 -4.40
C HIS A 73 1.53 -8.62 -4.03
N GLY A 74 1.33 -8.33 -2.75
CA GLY A 74 0.72 -7.09 -2.30
C GLY A 74 -0.81 -7.14 -2.15
N TYR A 75 -1.50 -7.93 -2.99
CA TYR A 75 -2.96 -8.11 -2.90
C TYR A 75 -3.38 -9.11 -1.82
N ASP A 76 -2.44 -9.76 -1.17
CA ASP A 76 -2.59 -10.67 -0.04
C ASP A 76 -2.18 -9.98 1.28
N THR A 77 -2.82 -8.84 1.55
CA THR A 77 -2.50 -7.95 2.68
C THR A 77 -2.69 -8.66 4.02
N VAL A 78 -1.70 -8.50 4.92
CA VAL A 78 -1.72 -9.04 6.29
C VAL A 78 -1.76 -7.96 7.36
N ASP A 79 -1.34 -6.72 7.04
CA ASP A 79 -1.40 -5.59 7.96
C ASP A 79 -1.53 -4.27 7.18
N TYR A 80 -2.67 -3.60 7.30
CA TYR A 80 -2.95 -2.30 6.67
C TYR A 80 -2.31 -1.10 7.39
N THR A 81 -1.66 -1.32 8.53
CA THR A 81 -1.03 -0.26 9.32
C THR A 81 0.47 -0.14 9.06
N LYS A 82 1.04 -1.11 8.33
CA LYS A 82 2.45 -1.18 8.00
C LYS A 82 2.69 -1.17 6.50
N ILE A 83 3.72 -0.46 6.09
CA ILE A 83 4.28 -0.60 4.74
C ILE A 83 4.97 -1.96 4.65
N ASP A 84 4.90 -2.58 3.49
CA ASP A 84 5.55 -3.86 3.23
C ASP A 84 7.06 -3.77 3.53
N SER A 85 7.54 -4.64 4.41
CA SER A 85 8.92 -4.59 4.91
C SER A 85 9.97 -4.74 3.79
N ARG A 86 9.59 -5.34 2.68
CA ARG A 86 10.44 -5.43 1.48
C ARG A 86 10.64 -4.09 0.76
N LEU A 87 9.74 -3.12 0.97
CA LEU A 87 9.83 -1.77 0.40
C LEU A 87 10.61 -0.81 1.30
N GLY A 88 10.44 -0.94 2.59
CA GLY A 88 10.99 -0.03 3.59
C GLY A 88 10.08 0.09 4.81
N THR A 89 10.23 1.18 5.55
CA THR A 89 9.45 1.47 6.75
C THR A 89 8.31 2.46 6.47
N ASN A 90 7.39 2.60 7.44
CA ASN A 90 6.37 3.66 7.41
C ASN A 90 7.00 5.06 7.31
N ALA A 91 8.16 5.27 7.94
CA ALA A 91 8.87 6.53 7.89
C ALA A 91 9.45 6.80 6.49
N ASP A 92 10.01 5.77 5.84
CA ASP A 92 10.51 5.88 4.46
C ASP A 92 9.39 6.24 3.49
N PHE A 93 8.23 5.59 3.62
CA PHE A 93 7.07 5.88 2.77
C PHE A 93 6.53 7.30 3.02
N ALA A 94 6.46 7.73 4.27
CA ALA A 94 6.07 9.10 4.59
C ALA A 94 7.03 10.14 4.00
N ALA A 95 8.34 9.86 4.01
CA ALA A 95 9.35 10.71 3.40
C ALA A 95 9.19 10.76 1.87
N LEU A 96 8.93 9.63 1.20
CA LEU A 96 8.63 9.58 -0.23
C LEU A 96 7.38 10.38 -0.57
N CYS A 97 6.28 10.21 0.18
CA CYS A 97 5.05 10.98 -0.03
C CYS A 97 5.29 12.49 0.10
N LYS A 98 6.08 12.91 1.10
CA LYS A 98 6.46 14.32 1.26
C LYS A 98 7.19 14.83 0.03
N LYS A 99 8.19 14.10 -0.49
CA LYS A 99 8.94 14.49 -1.69
C LYS A 99 8.05 14.56 -2.93
N LEU A 100 7.14 13.61 -3.11
CA LEU A 100 6.16 13.65 -4.20
C LEU A 100 5.31 14.92 -4.13
N HIS A 101 4.77 15.25 -2.95
CA HIS A 101 3.95 16.45 -2.75
C HIS A 101 4.76 17.73 -2.98
N GLU A 102 6.00 17.84 -2.52
CA GLU A 102 6.92 18.96 -2.79
C GLU A 102 7.19 19.14 -4.28
N ASN A 103 7.07 18.08 -5.07
CA ASN A 103 7.19 18.09 -6.52
C ASN A 103 5.85 18.28 -7.26
N GLY A 104 4.76 18.56 -6.54
CA GLY A 104 3.42 18.77 -7.11
C GLY A 104 2.73 17.48 -7.55
N ILE A 105 3.23 16.30 -7.14
CA ILE A 105 2.67 14.99 -7.50
C ILE A 105 1.78 14.51 -6.34
N LYS A 106 0.51 14.30 -6.63
CA LYS A 106 -0.45 13.72 -5.67
C LYS A 106 -0.26 12.21 -5.57
N VAL A 107 -0.57 11.63 -4.41
CA VAL A 107 -0.42 10.20 -4.14
C VAL A 107 -1.80 9.54 -4.02
N ILE A 108 -2.00 8.47 -4.77
CA ILE A 108 -3.17 7.60 -4.73
C ILE A 108 -2.68 6.20 -4.34
N LEU A 109 -3.34 5.58 -3.36
CA LEU A 109 -2.98 4.24 -2.88
C LEU A 109 -4.05 3.23 -3.28
N ASP A 110 -3.60 2.03 -3.62
CA ASP A 110 -4.49 0.88 -3.79
C ASP A 110 -5.00 0.40 -2.42
N GLY A 111 -6.32 0.34 -2.29
CA GLY A 111 -7.00 -0.16 -1.11
C GLY A 111 -7.60 -1.54 -1.36
N VAL A 112 -6.86 -2.60 -1.07
CA VAL A 112 -7.32 -3.99 -1.22
C VAL A 112 -8.22 -4.36 -0.06
N PHE A 113 -9.52 -3.98 -0.10
CA PHE A 113 -10.46 -4.15 1.03
C PHE A 113 -11.45 -5.31 0.86
N ASN A 114 -11.49 -5.93 -0.33
CA ASN A 114 -12.43 -7.02 -0.60
C ASN A 114 -12.00 -8.35 0.04
N HIS A 115 -10.71 -8.56 0.20
CA HIS A 115 -10.13 -9.78 0.78
C HIS A 115 -8.82 -9.46 1.50
N VAL A 116 -8.32 -10.40 2.28
CA VAL A 116 -7.06 -10.31 3.02
C VAL A 116 -6.20 -11.55 2.79
N GLY A 117 -4.93 -11.45 3.08
CA GLY A 117 -4.02 -12.61 3.13
C GLY A 117 -4.42 -13.58 4.25
N ARG A 118 -4.08 -14.86 4.09
CA ARG A 118 -4.39 -15.90 5.10
C ARG A 118 -3.70 -15.66 6.43
N ASP A 119 -2.64 -14.88 6.45
CA ASP A 119 -1.87 -14.52 7.64
C ASP A 119 -2.33 -13.18 8.26
N PHE A 120 -3.44 -12.60 7.75
CA PHE A 120 -4.01 -11.40 8.35
C PHE A 120 -4.40 -11.69 9.81
N THR A 121 -3.84 -10.91 10.73
CA THR A 121 -3.88 -11.21 12.19
C THR A 121 -5.30 -11.51 12.67
N LYS A 122 -6.29 -10.70 12.27
CA LYS A 122 -7.69 -10.90 12.71
C LYS A 122 -8.32 -12.16 12.12
N PHE A 123 -7.93 -12.54 10.91
CA PHE A 123 -8.37 -13.81 10.31
C PHE A 123 -7.74 -15.01 11.02
N VAL A 124 -6.46 -14.93 11.37
CA VAL A 124 -5.77 -15.97 12.16
C VAL A 124 -6.40 -16.13 13.54
N GLU A 125 -6.74 -15.03 14.22
CA GLU A 125 -7.45 -15.08 15.49
C GLU A 125 -8.79 -15.83 15.37
N VAL A 126 -9.58 -15.54 14.34
CA VAL A 126 -10.87 -16.23 14.09
C VAL A 126 -10.66 -17.72 13.82
N ARG A 127 -9.67 -18.10 13.00
CA ARG A 127 -9.31 -19.50 12.75
C ARG A 127 -8.93 -20.25 14.02
N ASN A 128 -8.34 -19.55 14.98
CA ASN A 128 -7.93 -20.11 16.28
C ASN A 128 -9.05 -20.07 17.35
N GLY A 129 -10.28 -19.75 16.94
CA GLY A 129 -11.47 -19.79 17.82
C GLY A 129 -11.81 -18.48 18.51
N ASN A 130 -11.10 -17.38 18.25
CA ASN A 130 -11.49 -16.06 18.75
C ASN A 130 -12.57 -15.44 17.84
N ASN A 131 -13.82 -15.52 18.28
CA ASN A 131 -14.95 -15.03 17.50
C ASN A 131 -15.15 -13.51 17.49
N SER A 132 -14.30 -12.73 18.17
CA SER A 132 -14.42 -11.26 18.26
C SER A 132 -14.40 -10.56 16.89
N TYR A 133 -13.82 -11.18 15.89
CA TYR A 133 -13.70 -10.65 14.52
C TYR A 133 -14.44 -11.51 13.49
N ARG A 134 -15.26 -12.48 13.94
CA ARG A 134 -15.96 -13.43 13.05
C ARG A 134 -16.81 -12.71 11.98
N ASP A 135 -17.47 -11.62 12.37
CA ASP A 135 -18.36 -10.85 11.51
C ASP A 135 -17.61 -9.97 10.47
N TRP A 136 -16.28 -9.92 10.56
CA TRP A 136 -15.47 -9.24 9.55
C TRP A 136 -15.30 -10.06 8.26
N PHE A 137 -15.60 -11.36 8.33
CA PHE A 137 -15.30 -12.31 7.25
C PHE A 137 -16.56 -13.10 6.86
N HIS A 138 -16.73 -13.30 5.57
CA HIS A 138 -17.68 -14.28 5.05
C HIS A 138 -17.05 -15.66 5.15
N ILE A 139 -17.35 -16.39 6.22
CA ILE A 139 -16.87 -17.75 6.47
C ILE A 139 -18.05 -18.70 6.28
N ASN A 140 -17.97 -19.60 5.31
CA ASN A 140 -18.94 -20.66 5.12
C ASN A 140 -18.62 -21.82 6.07
N ASP A 141 -19.57 -22.25 6.86
CA ASP A 141 -19.42 -23.33 7.86
C ASP A 141 -19.37 -24.74 7.22
N GLY A 142 -19.21 -24.83 5.91
CA GLY A 142 -19.08 -26.06 5.14
C GLY A 142 -17.93 -26.00 4.15
N ASN A 143 -16.81 -26.56 4.52
CA ASN A 143 -15.69 -26.97 3.65
C ASN A 143 -15.50 -26.19 2.34
N SER A 144 -14.84 -25.07 2.36
CA SER A 144 -13.76 -24.73 1.42
C SER A 144 -13.27 -23.32 1.70
N CYS A 145 -12.01 -23.22 2.10
CA CYS A 145 -11.22 -22.01 1.83
C CYS A 145 -10.63 -22.14 0.44
#